data_30876607d8a0e2d97186a88277dfc14f
#
_entry.id   30876607d8a0e2d97186a88277dfc14f
#
_cell.length_a   1.000
_cell.length_b   1.000
_cell.length_c   1.000
_cell.angle_alpha   90.00
_cell.angle_beta   90.00
_cell.angle_gamma   90.00
#
_symmetry.space_group_name_H-M   'P 1'
#
loop_
_entity.id
_entity.type
_entity.pdbx_description
1 polymer ?
#
loop_
_entity_poly.entity_id
_entity_poly.type
_entity_poly.pdbx_seq_one_letter_code
_entity_poly.pdbx_strand_id
1 'polypeptide(L)'
;MRNKRLQSQVTAGRWTLPAVIFICALCWVLTYFLFPDSIASTTPKDSSSFLQSTRDLLLPGWAERIVSFLVYAIIGYFLIELNNQFSIIRMRASMQTAIYFLLVTVCPGMHLLYIGDIVALGSLISIYFLFKSYQQAQAAGYLFYSFFFIGAGSILFPQLTILSVLWLLEAYRFQSLTPRSFCGALLGWMLPYWMLFGHAFFYNLSLIHISEPTRLALI
;
A
#
# COMPACT_ATOMS: atom_id res chain seq x y z
N MET A 1 4.42 42.26 -8.04
CA MET A 1 3.20 42.00 -7.25
C MET A 1 2.23 41.03 -7.93
N ARG A 2 2.15 40.96 -9.27
CA ARG A 2 1.23 40.06 -10.04
C ARG A 2 1.51 38.55 -9.82
N ASN A 3 2.78 38.15 -9.71
CA ASN A 3 3.16 36.76 -9.51
C ASN A 3 2.73 36.17 -8.13
N LYS A 4 2.73 36.98 -7.08
CA LYS A 4 2.27 36.54 -5.75
C LYS A 4 0.76 36.31 -5.72
N ARG A 5 -0.04 37.04 -6.50
CA ARG A 5 -1.50 36.82 -6.60
C ARG A 5 -1.83 35.56 -7.38
N LEU A 6 -1.13 35.28 -8.46
CA LEU A 6 -1.29 34.03 -9.22
C LEU A 6 -0.90 32.81 -8.36
N GLN A 7 0.21 32.91 -7.65
CA GLN A 7 0.67 31.84 -6.75
C GLN A 7 -0.34 31.58 -5.62
N SER A 8 -0.94 32.61 -5.04
CA SER A 8 -1.98 32.47 -4.02
C SER A 8 -3.30 31.92 -4.58
N GLN A 9 -3.65 32.24 -5.82
CA GLN A 9 -4.85 31.70 -6.47
C GLN A 9 -4.69 30.22 -6.84
N VAL A 10 -3.52 29.79 -7.29
CA VAL A 10 -3.23 28.39 -7.61
C VAL A 10 -3.16 27.56 -6.32
N THR A 11 -2.53 28.08 -5.27
CA THR A 11 -2.41 27.37 -3.98
C THR A 11 -3.69 27.40 -3.15
N ALA A 12 -4.57 28.38 -3.36
CA ALA A 12 -5.84 28.53 -2.65
C ALA A 12 -7.05 27.99 -3.44
N GLY A 13 -6.85 27.63 -4.71
CA GLY A 13 -7.93 27.24 -5.61
C GLY A 13 -8.61 25.94 -5.16
N ARG A 14 -9.92 26.01 -4.96
CA ARG A 14 -10.77 24.84 -4.65
C ARG A 14 -10.78 23.81 -5.80
N TRP A 15 -10.41 24.23 -7.00
CA TRP A 15 -10.42 23.45 -8.23
C TRP A 15 -9.07 22.85 -8.62
N THR A 16 -7.97 23.19 -7.91
CA THR A 16 -6.62 22.72 -8.27
C THR A 16 -6.48 21.21 -8.18
N LEU A 17 -6.99 20.59 -7.13
CA LEU A 17 -6.90 19.15 -6.93
C LEU A 17 -7.71 18.36 -7.96
N PRO A 18 -9.01 18.65 -8.21
CA PRO A 18 -9.77 17.95 -9.25
C PRO A 18 -9.19 18.16 -10.65
N ALA A 19 -8.68 19.37 -10.95
CA ALA A 19 -8.03 19.64 -12.23
C ALA A 19 -6.76 18.82 -12.43
N VAL A 20 -5.92 18.68 -11.41
CA VAL A 20 -4.70 17.86 -11.46
C VAL A 20 -5.06 16.38 -11.63
N ILE A 21 -6.03 15.87 -10.87
CA ILE A 21 -6.47 14.46 -11.00
C ILE A 21 -6.99 14.20 -12.42
N PHE A 22 -7.76 15.12 -12.98
CA PHE A 22 -8.27 14.99 -14.35
C PHE A 22 -7.15 14.96 -15.39
N ILE A 23 -6.16 15.87 -15.28
CA ILE A 23 -4.98 15.89 -16.16
C ILE A 23 -4.19 14.59 -16.04
N CYS A 24 -3.97 14.10 -14.81
CA CYS A 24 -3.27 12.85 -14.57
C CYS A 24 -4.01 11.65 -15.17
N ALA A 25 -5.33 11.56 -14.99
CA ALA A 25 -6.14 10.52 -15.60
C ALA A 25 -6.07 10.55 -17.14
N LEU A 26 -6.10 11.74 -17.73
CA LEU A 26 -5.95 11.93 -19.17
C LEU A 26 -4.57 11.49 -19.66
N CYS A 27 -3.50 11.82 -18.92
CA CYS A 27 -2.15 11.35 -19.23
C CYS A 27 -2.04 9.83 -19.17
N TRP A 28 -2.69 9.17 -18.21
CA TRP A 28 -2.70 7.70 -18.11
C TRP A 28 -3.39 7.05 -19.31
N VAL A 29 -4.52 7.61 -19.75
CA VAL A 29 -5.23 7.16 -20.96
C VAL A 29 -4.37 7.39 -22.20
N LEU A 30 -3.73 8.55 -22.34
CA LEU A 30 -2.83 8.85 -23.46
C LEU A 30 -1.65 7.89 -23.51
N THR A 31 -1.03 7.59 -22.36
CA THR A 31 0.07 6.63 -22.27
C THR A 31 -0.36 5.24 -22.74
N TYR A 32 -1.60 4.85 -22.50
CA TYR A 32 -2.14 3.59 -22.99
C TYR A 32 -2.19 3.52 -24.53
N PHE A 33 -2.63 4.60 -25.17
CA PHE A 33 -2.76 4.63 -26.64
C PHE A 33 -1.43 4.85 -27.36
N LEU A 34 -0.53 5.66 -26.77
CA LEU A 34 0.73 6.04 -27.43
C LEU A 34 1.85 5.00 -27.23
N PHE A 35 1.86 4.30 -26.09
CA PHE A 35 2.94 3.39 -25.71
C PHE A 35 2.43 2.04 -25.20
N PRO A 36 1.72 1.25 -26.05
CA PRO A 36 1.16 -0.03 -25.59
C PRO A 36 2.25 -1.05 -25.18
N ASP A 37 3.37 -1.11 -25.91
CA ASP A 37 4.37 -2.18 -25.78
C ASP A 37 5.65 -1.77 -25.04
N SER A 38 5.98 -0.49 -25.00
CA SER A 38 7.25 0.00 -24.42
C SER A 38 7.31 -0.10 -22.90
N ILE A 39 6.16 -0.08 -22.23
CA ILE A 39 6.07 -0.11 -20.76
C ILE A 39 6.18 -1.56 -20.25
N ALA A 40 5.68 -2.53 -21.01
CA ALA A 40 5.76 -3.95 -20.65
C ALA A 40 7.20 -4.49 -20.64
N SER A 41 8.10 -3.90 -21.44
CA SER A 41 9.50 -4.33 -21.55
C SER A 41 10.42 -3.80 -20.44
N THR A 42 9.99 -2.78 -19.69
CA THR A 42 10.76 -2.16 -18.59
C THR A 42 10.44 -2.74 -17.20
N THR A 43 9.59 -3.76 -17.13
CA THR A 43 9.26 -4.39 -15.85
C THR A 43 10.45 -5.19 -15.32
N PRO A 44 10.94 -4.92 -14.10
CA PRO A 44 11.94 -5.77 -13.47
C PRO A 44 11.35 -7.19 -13.32
N LYS A 45 12.05 -8.18 -13.86
CA LYS A 45 11.67 -9.61 -13.76
C LYS A 45 11.76 -10.21 -12.35
N ASP A 46 12.13 -9.41 -11.36
CA ASP A 46 12.48 -9.87 -10.01
C ASP A 46 11.32 -9.94 -9.03
N SER A 47 10.10 -9.66 -9.45
CA SER A 47 8.92 -9.87 -8.61
C SER A 47 8.53 -11.36 -8.63
N SER A 48 8.33 -11.91 -7.45
CA SER A 48 7.93 -13.30 -7.20
C SER A 48 7.00 -13.86 -8.28
N SER A 49 7.43 -14.93 -8.92
CA SER A 49 6.78 -15.61 -10.06
C SER A 49 5.29 -15.91 -9.83
N PHE A 50 4.88 -16.06 -8.57
CA PHE A 50 3.51 -16.37 -8.19
C PHE A 50 2.52 -15.23 -8.51
N LEU A 51 2.90 -13.98 -8.21
CA LEU A 51 2.01 -12.83 -8.41
C LEU A 51 2.01 -12.34 -9.86
N GLN A 52 3.11 -12.57 -10.57
CA GLN A 52 3.17 -12.29 -12.00
C GLN A 52 2.26 -13.25 -12.78
N SER A 53 2.24 -14.53 -12.41
CA SER A 53 1.34 -15.52 -13.00
C SER A 53 -0.14 -15.22 -12.72
N THR A 54 -0.46 -14.73 -11.52
CA THR A 54 -1.84 -14.36 -11.14
C THR A 54 -2.31 -13.09 -11.86
N ARG A 55 -1.40 -12.15 -12.08
CA ARG A 55 -1.67 -10.90 -12.79
C ARG A 55 -2.03 -11.16 -14.26
N ASP A 56 -1.20 -11.93 -14.94
CA ASP A 56 -1.39 -12.25 -16.36
C ASP A 56 -2.67 -13.08 -16.62
N LEU A 57 -3.12 -13.82 -15.60
CA LEU A 57 -4.31 -14.67 -15.69
C LEU A 57 -5.62 -13.92 -15.40
N LEU A 58 -5.60 -12.89 -14.55
CA LEU A 58 -6.82 -12.28 -13.99
C LEU A 58 -7.23 -10.95 -14.62
N LEU A 59 -6.31 -10.18 -15.21
CA LEU A 59 -6.59 -8.81 -15.62
C LEU A 59 -6.11 -8.52 -17.05
N PRO A 60 -7.02 -8.11 -17.97
CA PRO A 60 -6.60 -7.54 -19.24
C PRO A 60 -5.83 -6.22 -18.99
N GLY A 61 -4.85 -5.89 -19.83
CA GLY A 61 -3.91 -4.78 -19.62
C GLY A 61 -4.57 -3.41 -19.37
N TRP A 62 -5.77 -3.16 -19.88
CA TRP A 62 -6.52 -1.95 -19.59
C TRP A 62 -7.07 -1.93 -18.15
N ALA A 63 -7.53 -3.09 -17.65
CA ALA A 63 -8.05 -3.20 -16.30
C ALA A 63 -6.93 -3.05 -15.24
N GLU A 64 -5.74 -3.58 -15.52
CA GLU A 64 -4.56 -3.41 -14.68
C GLU A 64 -4.24 -1.92 -14.47
N ARG A 65 -4.27 -1.11 -15.51
CA ARG A 65 -4.01 0.32 -15.43
C ARG A 65 -5.08 1.07 -14.62
N ILE A 66 -6.35 0.68 -14.77
CA ILE A 66 -7.43 1.26 -13.97
C ILE A 66 -7.22 0.92 -12.49
N VAL A 67 -6.91 -0.34 -12.17
CA VAL A 67 -6.66 -0.76 -10.79
C VAL A 67 -5.45 -0.02 -10.21
N SER A 68 -4.36 0.11 -10.97
CA SER A 68 -3.19 0.88 -10.55
C SER A 68 -3.57 2.33 -10.26
N PHE A 69 -4.30 3.01 -11.16
CA PHE A 69 -4.77 4.37 -10.92
C PHE A 69 -5.64 4.49 -9.65
N LEU A 70 -6.54 3.52 -9.42
CA LEU A 70 -7.36 3.49 -8.21
C LEU A 70 -6.52 3.34 -6.94
N VAL A 71 -5.50 2.47 -6.96
CA VAL A 71 -4.57 2.33 -5.82
C VAL A 71 -3.87 3.64 -5.52
N TYR A 72 -3.34 4.33 -6.54
CA TYR A 72 -2.72 5.65 -6.36
C TYR A 72 -3.71 6.72 -5.91
N ALA A 73 -4.97 6.66 -6.38
CA ALA A 73 -6.02 7.56 -5.92
C ALA A 73 -6.33 7.35 -4.42
N ILE A 74 -6.39 6.11 -3.97
CA ILE A 74 -6.59 5.75 -2.56
C ILE A 74 -5.39 6.23 -1.71
N ILE A 75 -4.17 6.03 -2.18
CA ILE A 75 -2.97 6.56 -1.50
C ILE A 75 -3.07 8.09 -1.38
N GLY A 76 -3.44 8.78 -2.46
CA GLY A 76 -3.65 10.24 -2.46
C GLY A 76 -4.72 10.68 -1.45
N TYR A 77 -5.82 9.94 -1.34
CA TYR A 77 -6.86 10.19 -0.34
C TYR A 77 -6.33 10.03 1.09
N PHE A 78 -5.59 8.95 1.38
CA PHE A 78 -4.99 8.76 2.69
C PHE A 78 -3.96 9.83 3.05
N LEU A 79 -3.22 10.36 2.07
CA LEU A 79 -2.30 11.49 2.30
C LEU A 79 -3.04 12.76 2.71
N ILE A 80 -4.20 13.03 2.10
CA ILE A 80 -5.07 14.15 2.50
C ILE A 80 -5.56 13.96 3.93
N GLU A 81 -6.09 12.76 4.21
CA GLU A 81 -6.68 12.43 5.51
C GLU A 81 -5.64 12.51 6.63
N LEU A 82 -4.43 11.95 6.42
CA LEU A 82 -3.31 12.06 7.35
C LEU A 82 -2.95 13.52 7.65
N ASN A 83 -2.83 14.34 6.60
CA ASN A 83 -2.46 15.73 6.81
C ASN A 83 -3.57 16.55 7.48
N ASN A 84 -4.83 16.25 7.17
CA ASN A 84 -5.98 16.93 7.78
C ASN A 84 -6.14 16.57 9.27
N GLN A 85 -5.96 15.28 9.62
CA GLN A 85 -6.15 14.83 11.00
C GLN A 85 -4.95 15.17 11.91
N PHE A 86 -3.74 15.02 11.41
CA PHE A 86 -2.54 15.13 12.23
C PHE A 86 -1.69 16.38 11.94
N SER A 87 -2.08 17.20 10.95
CA SER A 87 -1.37 18.44 10.57
C SER A 87 0.15 18.25 10.40
N ILE A 88 0.54 17.10 9.78
CA ILE A 88 1.95 16.68 9.66
C ILE A 88 2.75 17.71 8.87
N ILE A 89 2.16 18.24 7.81
CA ILE A 89 2.80 19.23 6.95
C ILE A 89 2.00 20.53 7.05
N ARG A 90 2.71 21.65 7.26
CA ARG A 90 2.12 23.00 7.30
C ARG A 90 1.58 23.51 5.97
N MET A 91 1.61 22.68 4.93
CA MET A 91 1.03 22.96 3.62
C MET A 91 -0.42 22.46 3.56
N ARG A 92 -1.21 23.03 2.66
CA ARG A 92 -2.57 22.52 2.40
C ARG A 92 -2.49 21.09 1.86
N ALA A 93 -3.30 20.21 2.41
CA ALA A 93 -3.35 18.79 2.01
C ALA A 93 -3.59 18.62 0.51
N SER A 94 -4.43 19.46 -0.10
CA SER A 94 -4.71 19.44 -1.53
C SER A 94 -3.47 19.71 -2.40
N MET A 95 -2.56 20.58 -1.97
CA MET A 95 -1.34 20.89 -2.71
C MET A 95 -0.33 19.74 -2.63
N GLN A 96 -0.18 19.15 -1.45
CA GLN A 96 0.65 17.96 -1.25
C GLN A 96 0.23 16.83 -2.17
N THR A 97 -1.08 16.53 -2.21
CA THR A 97 -1.63 15.47 -3.04
C THR A 97 -1.54 15.78 -4.53
N ALA A 98 -1.70 17.05 -4.93
CA ALA A 98 -1.49 17.46 -6.32
C ALA A 98 -0.04 17.21 -6.77
N ILE A 99 0.96 17.54 -5.94
CA ILE A 99 2.37 17.26 -6.22
C ILE A 99 2.61 15.75 -6.31
N TYR A 100 2.03 14.97 -5.41
CA TYR A 100 2.12 13.52 -5.44
C TYR A 100 1.60 12.94 -6.76
N PHE A 101 0.39 13.34 -7.21
CA PHE A 101 -0.17 12.87 -8.49
C PHE A 101 0.70 13.27 -9.69
N LEU A 102 1.23 14.48 -9.71
CA LEU A 102 2.13 14.92 -10.77
C LEU A 102 3.40 14.06 -10.82
N LEU A 103 4.02 13.77 -9.67
CA LEU A 103 5.21 12.93 -9.59
C LEU A 103 4.95 11.50 -10.08
N VAL A 104 3.83 10.90 -9.66
CA VAL A 104 3.44 9.55 -10.10
C VAL A 104 3.20 9.52 -11.62
N THR A 105 2.56 10.55 -12.18
CA THR A 105 2.23 10.60 -13.61
C THR A 105 3.47 10.80 -14.49
N VAL A 106 4.51 11.47 -13.99
CA VAL A 106 5.78 11.65 -14.72
C VAL A 106 6.54 10.34 -14.91
N CYS A 107 6.31 9.33 -14.05
CA CYS A 107 6.97 8.04 -14.12
C CYS A 107 6.08 7.01 -14.85
N PRO A 108 6.29 6.74 -16.17
CA PRO A 108 5.43 5.82 -16.94
C PRO A 108 5.43 4.39 -16.38
N GLY A 109 6.53 3.96 -15.75
CA GLY A 109 6.62 2.64 -15.09
C GLY A 109 5.60 2.45 -13.97
N MET A 110 5.14 3.53 -13.34
CA MET A 110 4.13 3.49 -12.27
C MET A 110 2.69 3.30 -12.78
N HIS A 111 2.48 3.30 -14.10
CA HIS A 111 1.14 3.09 -14.67
C HIS A 111 0.70 1.61 -14.70
N LEU A 112 1.59 0.69 -14.40
CA LEU A 112 1.30 -0.73 -14.20
C LEU A 112 1.19 -1.02 -12.71
N LEU A 113 0.39 -2.04 -12.37
CA LEU A 113 0.22 -2.44 -10.99
C LEU A 113 1.40 -3.30 -10.51
N TYR A 114 2.12 -2.80 -9.54
CA TYR A 114 3.17 -3.57 -8.86
C TYR A 114 2.73 -4.01 -7.48
N ILE A 115 3.30 -5.11 -7.02
CA ILE A 115 3.12 -5.57 -5.63
C ILE A 115 3.55 -4.49 -4.64
N GLY A 116 4.61 -3.74 -4.99
CA GLY A 116 5.10 -2.63 -4.20
C GLY A 116 4.04 -1.56 -3.93
N ASP A 117 3.12 -1.31 -4.87
CA ASP A 117 2.06 -0.33 -4.73
C ASP A 117 1.03 -0.74 -3.67
N ILE A 118 0.69 -2.04 -3.64
CA ILE A 118 -0.22 -2.61 -2.63
C ILE A 118 0.44 -2.55 -1.25
N VAL A 119 1.73 -2.86 -1.18
CA VAL A 119 2.49 -2.79 0.07
C VAL A 119 2.69 -1.35 0.53
N ALA A 120 2.89 -0.41 -0.40
CA ALA A 120 2.93 1.02 -0.09
C ALA A 120 1.59 1.51 0.47
N LEU A 121 0.47 1.09 -0.10
CA LEU A 121 -0.86 1.37 0.43
C LEU A 121 -1.02 0.78 1.84
N GLY A 122 -0.65 -0.48 2.05
CA GLY A 122 -0.70 -1.14 3.36
C GLY A 122 0.16 -0.43 4.41
N SER A 123 1.38 -0.02 4.05
CA SER A 123 2.25 0.73 4.96
C SER A 123 1.69 2.11 5.29
N LEU A 124 1.03 2.79 4.35
CA LEU A 124 0.37 4.07 4.60
C LEU A 124 -0.82 3.92 5.56
N ILE A 125 -1.63 2.87 5.40
CA ILE A 125 -2.71 2.53 6.33
C ILE A 125 -2.14 2.23 7.72
N SER A 126 -1.02 1.51 7.79
CA SER A 126 -0.32 1.25 9.04
C SER A 126 0.11 2.54 9.74
N ILE A 127 0.70 3.49 9.00
CA ILE A 127 1.06 4.81 9.52
C ILE A 127 -0.18 5.54 10.06
N TYR A 128 -1.29 5.50 9.34
CA TYR A 128 -2.54 6.13 9.76
C TYR A 128 -3.00 5.61 11.12
N PHE A 129 -3.03 4.30 11.32
CA PHE A 129 -3.40 3.70 12.60
C PHE A 129 -2.38 3.97 13.71
N LEU A 130 -1.09 4.03 13.38
CA LEU A 130 -0.05 4.38 14.33
C LEU A 130 -0.24 5.81 14.86
N PHE A 131 -0.46 6.78 14.00
CA PHE A 131 -0.75 8.16 14.42
C PHE A 131 -2.05 8.26 15.20
N LYS A 132 -3.06 7.47 14.84
CA LYS A 132 -4.35 7.43 15.56
C LYS A 132 -4.22 6.86 16.97
N SER A 133 -3.17 6.09 17.26
CA SER A 133 -2.88 5.58 18.61
C SER A 133 -2.28 6.65 19.54
N TYR A 134 -1.91 7.83 19.02
CA TYR A 134 -1.27 8.88 19.79
C TYR A 134 -2.11 9.29 21.00
N GLN A 135 -1.53 9.17 22.20
CA GLN A 135 -2.14 9.52 23.49
C GLN A 135 -3.52 8.90 23.77
N GLN A 136 -3.84 7.76 23.13
CA GLN A 136 -5.11 7.08 23.36
C GLN A 136 -5.01 6.10 24.54
N ALA A 137 -5.97 6.19 25.48
CA ALA A 137 -6.02 5.28 26.62
C ALA A 137 -6.25 3.81 26.23
N GLN A 138 -6.91 3.57 25.09
CA GLN A 138 -7.15 2.23 24.54
C GLN A 138 -6.49 2.06 23.16
N ALA A 139 -5.17 2.25 23.12
CA ALA A 139 -4.39 2.16 21.89
C ALA A 139 -4.24 0.74 21.32
N ALA A 140 -4.60 -0.30 22.07
CA ALA A 140 -4.35 -1.70 21.70
C ALA A 140 -4.92 -2.09 20.34
N GLY A 141 -6.15 -1.66 20.01
CA GLY A 141 -6.78 -1.94 18.73
C GLY A 141 -6.09 -1.23 17.56
N TYR A 142 -5.71 0.03 17.75
CA TYR A 142 -5.02 0.79 16.71
C TYR A 142 -3.63 0.24 16.43
N LEU A 143 -2.88 -0.14 17.46
CA LEU A 143 -1.57 -0.78 17.31
C LEU A 143 -1.70 -2.16 16.67
N PHE A 144 -2.74 -2.95 17.03
CA PHE A 144 -3.02 -4.21 16.35
C PHE A 144 -3.17 -4.03 14.84
N TYR A 145 -4.03 -3.10 14.38
CA TYR A 145 -4.21 -2.85 12.94
C TYR A 145 -2.95 -2.32 12.28
N SER A 146 -2.22 -1.41 12.93
CA SER A 146 -0.96 -0.89 12.39
C SER A 146 0.04 -2.01 12.15
N PHE A 147 0.27 -2.88 13.14
CA PHE A 147 1.21 -3.99 13.04
C PHE A 147 0.72 -5.11 12.12
N PHE A 148 -0.59 -5.30 11.99
CA PHE A 148 -1.17 -6.24 11.03
C PHE A 148 -0.81 -5.88 9.59
N PHE A 149 -0.94 -4.63 9.19
CA PHE A 149 -0.61 -4.20 7.83
C PHE A 149 0.89 -4.27 7.54
N ILE A 150 1.75 -3.98 8.51
CA ILE A 150 3.20 -4.18 8.37
C ILE A 150 3.54 -5.67 8.31
N GLY A 151 2.94 -6.49 9.16
CA GLY A 151 3.11 -7.94 9.12
C GLY A 151 2.71 -8.54 7.78
N ALA A 152 1.57 -8.14 7.23
CA ALA A 152 1.12 -8.56 5.90
C ALA A 152 2.10 -8.09 4.79
N GLY A 153 2.58 -6.86 4.86
CA GLY A 153 3.57 -6.34 3.93
C GLY A 153 4.93 -7.04 4.04
N SER A 154 5.33 -7.46 5.24
CA SER A 154 6.61 -8.13 5.46
C SER A 154 6.67 -9.57 4.92
N ILE A 155 5.53 -10.20 4.68
CA ILE A 155 5.47 -11.48 3.95
C ILE A 155 5.92 -11.29 2.50
N LEU A 156 5.53 -10.18 1.87
CA LEU A 156 5.89 -9.86 0.49
C LEU A 156 7.30 -9.25 0.40
N PHE A 157 7.64 -8.38 1.34
CA PHE A 157 8.93 -7.69 1.45
C PHE A 157 9.52 -7.86 2.84
N PRO A 158 10.40 -8.85 3.08
CA PRO A 158 10.99 -9.13 4.40
C PRO A 158 11.70 -7.92 5.04
N GLN A 159 12.13 -6.96 4.23
CA GLN A 159 12.76 -5.70 4.69
C GLN A 159 11.83 -4.88 5.60
N LEU A 160 10.51 -5.00 5.44
CA LEU A 160 9.53 -4.31 6.28
C LEU A 160 9.49 -4.83 7.72
N THR A 161 10.07 -6.00 7.98
CA THR A 161 10.25 -6.51 9.35
C THR A 161 11.10 -5.54 10.19
N ILE A 162 12.12 -4.92 9.60
CA ILE A 162 12.95 -3.91 10.28
C ILE A 162 12.09 -2.70 10.65
N LEU A 163 11.15 -2.33 9.79
CA LEU A 163 10.25 -1.23 10.01
C LEU A 163 9.33 -1.47 11.23
N SER A 164 8.97 -2.73 11.53
CA SER A 164 8.16 -3.05 12.71
C SER A 164 8.85 -2.63 14.04
N VAL A 165 10.16 -2.72 14.10
CA VAL A 165 10.94 -2.25 15.26
C VAL A 165 10.83 -0.73 15.39
N LEU A 166 10.92 -0.01 14.27
CA LEU A 166 10.74 1.45 14.25
C LEU A 166 9.34 1.84 14.75
N TRP A 167 8.30 1.10 14.35
CA TRP A 167 6.92 1.31 14.81
C TRP A 167 6.75 1.10 16.31
N LEU A 168 7.45 0.12 16.89
CA LEU A 168 7.48 -0.05 18.35
C LEU A 168 8.11 1.14 19.05
N LEU A 169 9.21 1.66 18.50
CA LEU A 169 9.86 2.85 19.06
C LEU A 169 8.95 4.08 18.99
N GLU A 170 8.26 4.27 17.86
CA GLU A 170 7.30 5.38 17.72
C GLU A 170 6.08 5.21 18.64
N ALA A 171 5.54 3.99 18.79
CA ALA A 171 4.45 3.71 19.73
C ALA A 171 4.87 4.01 21.17
N TYR A 172 6.12 3.74 21.54
CA TYR A 172 6.69 4.13 22.86
C TYR A 172 6.75 5.65 22.99
N ARG A 173 7.25 6.36 21.99
CA ARG A 173 7.31 7.84 21.99
C ARG A 173 5.92 8.48 22.05
N PHE A 174 4.92 7.87 21.45
CA PHE A 174 3.53 8.31 21.48
C PHE A 174 2.82 8.04 22.82
N GLN A 175 3.53 7.44 23.79
CA GLN A 175 2.97 7.04 25.09
C GLN A 175 1.73 6.13 24.96
N SER A 176 1.62 5.43 23.84
CA SER A 176 0.54 4.49 23.55
C SER A 176 0.92 3.04 23.90
N LEU A 177 2.20 2.79 24.20
CA LEU A 177 2.73 1.46 24.49
C LEU A 177 2.45 1.06 25.94
N THR A 178 1.36 0.38 26.18
CA THR A 178 1.05 -0.32 27.45
C THR A 178 1.29 -1.82 27.26
N PRO A 179 1.42 -2.63 28.34
CA PRO A 179 1.58 -4.08 28.21
C PRO A 179 0.46 -4.72 27.36
N ARG A 180 -0.77 -4.23 27.50
CA ARG A 180 -1.93 -4.68 26.72
C ARG A 180 -1.80 -4.30 25.23
N SER A 181 -1.35 -3.09 24.95
CA SER A 181 -1.19 -2.63 23.56
C SER A 181 0.02 -3.26 22.87
N PHE A 182 1.08 -3.59 23.64
CA PHE A 182 2.21 -4.37 23.14
C PHE A 182 1.79 -5.78 22.73
N CYS A 183 1.01 -6.48 23.55
CA CYS A 183 0.44 -7.79 23.16
C CYS A 183 -0.43 -7.66 21.91
N GLY A 184 -1.23 -6.58 21.80
CA GLY A 184 -2.03 -6.30 20.60
C GLY A 184 -1.16 -6.11 19.36
N ALA A 185 -0.07 -5.36 19.45
CA ALA A 185 0.88 -5.15 18.37
C ALA A 185 1.54 -6.47 17.92
N LEU A 186 2.00 -7.29 18.89
CA LEU A 186 2.61 -8.58 18.61
C LEU A 186 1.64 -9.55 17.92
N LEU A 187 0.41 -9.64 18.43
CA LEU A 187 -0.64 -10.44 17.80
C LEU A 187 -0.96 -9.96 16.38
N GLY A 188 -1.05 -8.64 16.16
CA GLY A 188 -1.27 -8.06 14.85
C GLY A 188 -0.17 -8.43 13.87
N TRP A 189 1.09 -8.36 14.28
CA TRP A 189 2.24 -8.72 13.45
C TRP A 189 2.31 -10.22 13.15
N MET A 190 1.99 -11.08 14.12
CA MET A 190 2.05 -12.53 13.95
C MET A 190 0.89 -13.09 13.12
N LEU A 191 -0.29 -12.44 13.13
CA LEU A 191 -1.51 -12.96 12.54
C LEU A 191 -1.38 -13.28 11.04
N PRO A 192 -0.79 -12.43 10.17
CA PRO A 192 -0.60 -12.76 8.76
C PRO A 192 0.28 -14.00 8.54
N TYR A 193 1.31 -14.18 9.35
CA TYR A 193 2.17 -15.36 9.30
C TYR A 193 1.43 -16.63 9.74
N TRP A 194 0.59 -16.52 10.76
CA TRP A 194 -0.26 -17.62 11.20
C TRP A 194 -1.26 -18.05 10.14
N MET A 195 -1.87 -17.11 9.45
CA MET A 195 -2.78 -17.40 8.34
C MET A 195 -2.05 -18.10 7.19
N LEU A 196 -0.85 -17.66 6.84
CA LEU A 196 -0.03 -18.26 5.80
C LEU A 196 0.40 -19.69 6.18
N PHE A 197 0.85 -19.88 7.43
CA PHE A 197 1.22 -21.20 7.94
C PHE A 197 0.03 -22.16 7.97
N GLY A 198 -1.12 -21.69 8.45
CA GLY A 198 -2.36 -22.49 8.46
C GLY A 198 -2.77 -22.93 7.05
N HIS A 199 -2.74 -21.98 6.09
CA HIS A 199 -3.01 -22.29 4.69
C HIS A 199 -2.04 -23.34 4.13
N ALA A 200 -0.74 -23.18 4.34
CA ALA A 200 0.27 -24.13 3.89
C ALA A 200 0.07 -25.52 4.52
N PHE A 201 -0.27 -25.58 5.78
CA PHE A 201 -0.54 -26.84 6.49
C PHE A 201 -1.74 -27.59 5.90
N PHE A 202 -2.84 -26.92 5.62
CA PHE A 202 -4.02 -27.54 5.02
C PHE A 202 -3.77 -28.03 3.59
N TYR A 203 -3.04 -27.27 2.77
CA TYR A 203 -2.71 -27.68 1.40
C TYR A 203 -1.72 -28.84 1.37
N ASN A 204 -0.69 -28.85 2.21
CA ASN A 204 0.27 -29.95 2.29
C ASN A 204 -0.38 -31.25 2.78
N LEU A 205 -1.29 -31.19 3.74
CA LEU A 205 -2.06 -32.36 4.17
C LEU A 205 -2.92 -32.90 3.03
N SER A 206 -3.56 -32.06 2.23
CA SER A 206 -4.35 -32.49 1.08
C SER A 206 -3.50 -33.18 0.03
N LEU A 207 -2.27 -32.73 -0.22
CA LEU A 207 -1.34 -33.39 -1.16
C LEU A 207 -0.85 -34.73 -0.65
N ILE A 208 -0.60 -34.88 0.65
CA ILE A 208 -0.18 -36.16 1.26
C ILE A 208 -1.32 -37.18 1.17
N HIS A 209 -2.57 -36.77 1.44
CA HIS A 209 -3.73 -37.65 1.32
C HIS A 209 -4.00 -38.14 -0.11
N ILE A 210 -3.65 -37.35 -1.12
CA ILE A 210 -3.81 -37.76 -2.53
C ILE A 210 -2.68 -38.68 -2.97
N SER A 211 -1.49 -38.60 -2.37
CA SER A 211 -0.33 -39.43 -2.76
C SER A 211 -0.25 -40.78 -2.06
N GLU A 212 -0.85 -40.94 -0.89
CA GLU A 212 -0.83 -42.21 -0.13
C GLU A 212 -1.60 -43.39 -0.77
N PRO A 213 -2.80 -43.22 -1.36
CA PRO A 213 -3.52 -44.36 -1.95
C PRO A 213 -2.81 -45.00 -3.14
N THR A 214 -1.94 -44.26 -3.83
CA THR A 214 -1.18 -44.81 -4.96
C THR A 214 -0.01 -45.69 -4.55
N ARG A 215 0.52 -45.56 -3.34
CA ARG A 215 1.60 -46.43 -2.83
C ARG A 215 1.08 -47.78 -2.26
N LEU A 216 -0.13 -47.78 -1.71
CA LEU A 216 -0.75 -49.00 -1.17
C LEU A 216 -1.35 -49.90 -2.26
N ALA A 217 -1.57 -49.40 -3.48
CA ALA A 217 -2.06 -50.19 -4.60
C ALA A 217 -0.94 -50.90 -5.40
N LEU A 218 0.33 -50.76 -5.01
CA LEU A 218 1.51 -51.30 -5.67
C LEU A 218 2.20 -52.40 -4.83
N ILE A 219 1.59 -52.89 -3.75
CA ILE A 219 1.98 -54.08 -2.97
C ILE A 219 0.91 -55.16 -3.11
#